data_94081ced6df80ac22fc286b12cf49824
#
_entry.id   94081ced6df80ac22fc286b12cf49824
#
_cell.length_a   1.000
_cell.length_b   1.000
_cell.length_c   1.000
_cell.angle_alpha   90.00
_cell.angle_beta   90.00
_cell.angle_gamma   90.00
#
_symmetry.space_group_name_H-M   'P 1'
#
loop_
_entity.id
_entity.type
_entity.pdbx_description
1 polymer ?
#
loop_
_entity_poly.entity_id
_entity_poly.type
_entity_poly.pdbx_seq_one_letter_code
_entity_poly.pdbx_strand_id
1 'polypeptide(L)'
;EDLVDFIGPPLLESFQKYYQLDDAQGHMALKKYRERFKDIGIFENGVYPGIHTLLSDLKKQGRSIALATSKPEVYARRILDKYELMPYFDVVVGSEMDGRRTDKGEVITEALRQLQVADGQRQEVLMIGDRLHDMIGAGKNHVDKLGVYYGYAHEGELEEAGADYTVCTVEELYDFFKAH
;
A
#
# COMPACT_ATOMS: atom_id res chain seq x y z
N GLU A 1 -4.81 -18.35 -9.25
CA GLU A 1 -3.86 -18.64 -8.12
C GLU A 1 -2.46 -18.10 -8.43
N ASP A 2 -1.96 -18.22 -9.66
CA ASP A 2 -0.56 -17.90 -10.02
C ASP A 2 -0.23 -16.40 -10.13
N LEU A 3 -1.19 -15.49 -9.96
CA LEU A 3 -0.98 -14.04 -10.13
C LEU A 3 -0.93 -13.26 -8.80
N VAL A 4 -1.12 -13.91 -7.66
CA VAL A 4 -1.07 -13.25 -6.33
C VAL A 4 0.32 -12.64 -6.09
N ASP A 5 1.37 -13.32 -6.49
CA ASP A 5 2.75 -12.87 -6.33
C ASP A 5 3.10 -11.60 -7.15
N PHE A 6 2.23 -11.21 -8.10
CA PHE A 6 2.36 -9.95 -8.82
C PHE A 6 1.77 -8.75 -8.05
N ILE A 7 1.05 -9.01 -6.95
CA ILE A 7 0.42 -7.98 -6.15
C ILE A 7 1.36 -7.60 -5.00
N GLY A 8 1.77 -6.36 -4.97
CA GLY A 8 2.71 -5.79 -3.98
C GLY A 8 4.06 -5.39 -4.59
N PRO A 9 4.83 -6.30 -5.22
CA PRO A 9 6.10 -5.95 -5.83
C PRO A 9 5.97 -4.98 -7.02
N PRO A 10 7.05 -4.25 -7.38
CA PRO A 10 7.11 -3.52 -8.64
C PRO A 10 6.84 -4.46 -9.83
N LEU A 11 5.88 -4.12 -10.67
CA LEU A 11 5.38 -5.00 -11.72
C LEU A 11 6.46 -5.37 -12.76
N LEU A 12 7.43 -4.48 -13.02
CA LEU A 12 8.56 -4.76 -13.89
C LEU A 12 9.40 -5.92 -13.36
N GLU A 13 9.72 -5.89 -12.07
CA GLU A 13 10.49 -6.95 -11.41
C GLU A 13 9.73 -8.28 -11.44
N SER A 14 8.42 -8.26 -11.25
CA SER A 14 7.58 -9.44 -11.35
C SER A 14 7.62 -10.04 -12.77
N PHE A 15 7.49 -9.22 -13.82
CA PHE A 15 7.61 -9.68 -15.20
C PHE A 15 8.98 -10.30 -15.49
N GLN A 16 10.06 -9.66 -15.06
CA GLN A 16 11.41 -10.18 -15.24
C GLN A 16 11.62 -11.51 -14.49
N LYS A 17 11.18 -11.59 -13.23
CA LYS A 17 11.35 -12.76 -12.38
C LYS A 17 10.55 -13.97 -12.88
N TYR A 18 9.25 -13.80 -13.09
CA TYR A 18 8.35 -14.93 -13.36
C TYR A 18 8.34 -15.37 -14.82
N TYR A 19 8.58 -14.46 -15.76
CA TYR A 19 8.65 -14.78 -17.20
C TYR A 19 10.06 -14.78 -17.75
N GLN A 20 11.09 -14.58 -16.91
CA GLN A 20 12.51 -14.56 -17.30
C GLN A 20 12.79 -13.57 -18.44
N LEU A 21 12.08 -12.43 -18.44
CA LEU A 21 12.23 -11.40 -19.45
C LEU A 21 13.50 -10.57 -19.19
N ASP A 22 14.18 -10.21 -20.25
CA ASP A 22 15.22 -9.18 -20.18
C ASP A 22 14.61 -7.78 -19.94
N ASP A 23 15.47 -6.79 -19.75
CA ASP A 23 15.03 -5.42 -19.42
C ASP A 23 14.12 -4.82 -20.50
N ALA A 24 14.47 -4.97 -21.76
CA ALA A 24 13.70 -4.44 -22.89
C ALA A 24 12.32 -5.13 -23.00
N GLN A 25 12.29 -6.45 -22.84
CA GLN A 25 11.07 -7.25 -22.85
C GLN A 25 10.18 -6.93 -21.66
N GLY A 26 10.75 -6.78 -20.46
CA GLY A 26 10.04 -6.40 -19.25
C GLY A 26 9.35 -5.03 -19.39
N HIS A 27 10.06 -4.05 -19.92
CA HIS A 27 9.50 -2.73 -20.21
C HIS A 27 8.38 -2.78 -21.26
N MET A 28 8.52 -3.63 -22.28
CA MET A 28 7.47 -3.82 -23.29
C MET A 28 6.22 -4.47 -22.67
N ALA A 29 6.38 -5.50 -21.84
CA ALA A 29 5.30 -6.15 -21.13
C ALA A 29 4.56 -5.15 -20.20
N LEU A 30 5.33 -4.35 -19.42
CA LEU A 30 4.79 -3.30 -18.57
C LEU A 30 3.99 -2.26 -19.37
N LYS A 31 4.49 -1.85 -20.54
CA LYS A 31 3.77 -0.94 -21.44
C LYS A 31 2.43 -1.55 -21.89
N LYS A 32 2.43 -2.79 -22.32
CA LYS A 32 1.21 -3.52 -22.74
C LYS A 32 0.21 -3.70 -21.60
N TYR A 33 0.68 -4.06 -20.42
CA TYR A 33 -0.15 -4.10 -19.22
C TYR A 33 -0.84 -2.75 -18.97
N ARG A 34 -0.07 -1.65 -19.00
CA ARG A 34 -0.57 -0.30 -18.75
C ARG A 34 -1.61 0.17 -19.78
N GLU A 35 -1.53 -0.28 -21.04
CA GLU A 35 -2.52 0.03 -22.09
C GLU A 35 -3.93 -0.41 -21.69
N ARG A 36 -4.09 -1.62 -21.10
CA ARG A 36 -5.36 -2.12 -20.60
C ARG A 36 -5.69 -1.58 -19.20
N PHE A 37 -4.67 -1.58 -18.33
CA PHE A 37 -4.85 -1.23 -16.92
C PHE A 37 -5.42 0.18 -16.75
N LYS A 38 -4.91 1.16 -17.47
CA LYS A 38 -5.30 2.57 -17.29
C LYS A 38 -6.79 2.86 -17.49
N ASP A 39 -7.50 2.09 -18.31
CA ASP A 39 -8.89 2.35 -18.68
C ASP A 39 -9.86 1.28 -18.14
N ILE A 40 -9.41 0.05 -17.98
CA ILE A 40 -10.24 -1.09 -17.58
C ILE A 40 -9.75 -1.69 -16.27
N GLY A 41 -8.54 -2.25 -16.26
CA GLY A 41 -8.01 -3.01 -15.13
C GLY A 41 -7.90 -2.20 -13.83
N ILE A 42 -7.69 -0.89 -13.94
CA ILE A 42 -7.65 0.01 -12.78
C ILE A 42 -8.94 -0.04 -11.93
N PHE A 43 -10.05 -0.46 -12.53
CA PHE A 43 -11.35 -0.51 -11.88
C PHE A 43 -11.86 -1.94 -11.63
N GLU A 44 -11.04 -2.95 -11.93
CA GLU A 44 -11.34 -4.36 -11.63
C GLU A 44 -10.91 -4.70 -10.18
N ASN A 45 -11.45 -3.96 -9.22
CA ASN A 45 -11.21 -4.10 -7.79
C ASN A 45 -12.42 -3.62 -6.99
N GLY A 46 -12.35 -3.75 -5.67
CA GLY A 46 -13.39 -3.29 -4.77
C GLY A 46 -12.78 -2.82 -3.44
N VAL A 47 -13.59 -2.19 -2.62
CA VAL A 47 -13.25 -1.79 -1.25
C VAL A 47 -13.70 -2.89 -0.30
N TYR A 48 -12.85 -3.28 0.63
CA TYR A 48 -13.24 -4.22 1.68
C TYR A 48 -14.39 -3.65 2.52
N PRO A 49 -15.39 -4.46 2.87
CA PRO A 49 -16.49 -4.02 3.74
C PRO A 49 -15.96 -3.42 5.05
N GLY A 50 -16.55 -2.31 5.49
CA GLY A 50 -16.18 -1.65 6.73
C GLY A 50 -15.09 -0.58 6.62
N ILE A 51 -14.31 -0.52 5.52
CA ILE A 51 -13.21 0.45 5.36
C ILE A 51 -13.72 1.91 5.39
N HIS A 52 -14.85 2.22 4.75
CA HIS A 52 -15.42 3.58 4.82
C HIS A 52 -15.74 4.01 6.25
N THR A 53 -16.34 3.11 7.03
CA THR A 53 -16.67 3.36 8.45
C THR A 53 -15.40 3.58 9.26
N LEU A 54 -14.42 2.69 9.12
CA LEU A 54 -13.12 2.78 9.80
C LEU A 54 -12.44 4.13 9.52
N LEU A 55 -12.25 4.48 8.25
CA LEU A 55 -11.57 5.72 7.86
C LEU A 55 -12.33 6.95 8.34
N SER A 56 -13.66 6.96 8.24
CA SER A 56 -14.50 8.04 8.74
C SER A 56 -14.32 8.25 10.24
N ASP A 57 -14.28 7.18 11.02
CA ASP A 57 -14.16 7.28 12.47
C ASP A 57 -12.75 7.67 12.91
N LEU A 58 -11.71 7.22 12.22
CA LEU A 58 -10.33 7.69 12.42
C LEU A 58 -10.21 9.20 12.15
N LYS A 59 -10.85 9.70 11.09
CA LYS A 59 -10.89 11.15 10.79
C LYS A 59 -11.62 11.93 11.87
N LYS A 60 -12.76 11.44 12.38
CA LYS A 60 -13.48 12.08 13.51
C LYS A 60 -12.65 12.14 14.81
N GLN A 61 -11.74 11.16 15.00
CA GLN A 61 -10.79 11.15 16.11
C GLN A 61 -9.60 12.12 15.90
N GLY A 62 -9.55 12.82 14.77
CA GLY A 62 -8.47 13.76 14.44
C GLY A 62 -7.19 13.09 13.94
N ARG A 63 -7.22 11.82 13.59
CA ARG A 63 -6.06 11.12 13.05
C ARG A 63 -5.74 11.60 11.63
N SER A 64 -4.46 11.79 11.34
CA SER A 64 -3.96 12.02 9.99
C SER A 64 -3.83 10.68 9.26
N ILE A 65 -4.31 10.62 8.03
CA ILE A 65 -4.31 9.39 7.23
C ILE A 65 -3.57 9.62 5.92
N ALA A 66 -2.58 8.77 5.63
CA ALA A 66 -1.87 8.78 4.36
C ALA A 66 -2.04 7.46 3.60
N LEU A 67 -2.16 7.54 2.29
CA LEU A 67 -1.94 6.38 1.42
C LEU A 67 -0.47 6.37 0.98
N ALA A 68 0.21 5.25 1.22
CA ALA A 68 1.57 4.97 0.75
C ALA A 68 1.56 3.68 -0.08
N THR A 69 1.60 3.80 -1.42
CA THR A 69 1.41 2.66 -2.33
C THR A 69 2.51 2.54 -3.38
N SER A 70 2.93 1.31 -3.71
CA SER A 70 3.82 1.05 -4.85
C SER A 70 3.12 1.23 -6.22
N LYS A 71 1.78 1.36 -6.22
CA LYS A 71 1.02 1.72 -7.42
C LYS A 71 1.36 3.15 -7.85
N PRO A 72 1.46 3.46 -9.16
CA PRO A 72 1.61 4.85 -9.61
C PRO A 72 0.54 5.77 -9.01
N GLU A 73 0.98 6.90 -8.45
CA GLU A 73 0.11 7.82 -7.68
C GLU A 73 -1.12 8.27 -8.49
N VAL A 74 -0.93 8.54 -9.78
CA VAL A 74 -2.02 8.94 -10.68
C VAL A 74 -3.13 7.88 -10.76
N TYR A 75 -2.78 6.60 -10.68
CA TYR A 75 -3.76 5.52 -10.67
C TYR A 75 -4.38 5.32 -9.29
N ALA A 76 -3.59 5.46 -8.23
CA ALA A 76 -4.09 5.39 -6.86
C ALA A 76 -5.17 6.45 -6.62
N ARG A 77 -4.93 7.71 -7.01
CA ARG A 77 -5.90 8.79 -6.89
C ARG A 77 -7.20 8.51 -7.64
N ARG A 78 -7.14 7.98 -8.87
CA ARG A 78 -8.34 7.62 -9.65
C ARG A 78 -9.17 6.51 -8.97
N ILE A 79 -8.51 5.56 -8.29
CA ILE A 79 -9.18 4.51 -7.52
C ILE A 79 -9.86 5.11 -6.29
N LEU A 80 -9.15 5.95 -5.54
CA LEU A 80 -9.73 6.65 -4.38
C LEU A 80 -10.93 7.50 -4.76
N ASP A 81 -10.87 8.23 -5.87
CA ASP A 81 -11.98 9.03 -6.38
C ASP A 81 -13.18 8.17 -6.75
N LYS A 82 -12.95 7.06 -7.48
CA LYS A 82 -14.03 6.14 -7.87
C LYS A 82 -14.82 5.59 -6.67
N TYR A 83 -14.11 5.30 -5.59
CA TYR A 83 -14.71 4.70 -4.39
C TYR A 83 -15.01 5.73 -3.30
N GLU A 84 -14.97 7.02 -3.60
CA GLU A 84 -15.26 8.12 -2.67
C GLU A 84 -14.38 8.05 -1.40
N LEU A 85 -13.16 7.54 -1.53
CA LEU A 85 -12.20 7.40 -0.42
C LEU A 85 -11.27 8.62 -0.28
N MET A 86 -11.11 9.42 -1.34
CA MET A 86 -10.18 10.57 -1.35
C MET A 86 -10.35 11.51 -0.15
N PRO A 87 -11.57 11.84 0.31
CA PRO A 87 -11.76 12.78 1.44
C PRO A 87 -11.18 12.31 2.77
N TYR A 88 -10.89 11.01 2.92
CA TYR A 88 -10.31 10.49 4.16
C TYR A 88 -8.79 10.66 4.24
N PHE A 89 -8.12 10.85 3.10
CA PHE A 89 -6.67 10.91 3.05
C PHE A 89 -6.15 12.35 3.04
N ASP A 90 -5.30 12.68 4.01
CA ASP A 90 -4.60 13.97 4.06
C ASP A 90 -3.44 13.99 3.05
N VAL A 91 -2.83 12.82 2.81
CA VAL A 91 -1.71 12.63 1.90
C VAL A 91 -1.92 11.37 1.07
N VAL A 92 -1.60 11.46 -0.22
CA VAL A 92 -1.59 10.31 -1.14
C VAL A 92 -0.25 10.30 -1.85
N VAL A 93 0.54 9.26 -1.61
CA VAL A 93 1.85 9.04 -2.23
C VAL A 93 1.87 7.68 -2.91
N GLY A 94 2.28 7.68 -4.16
CA GLY A 94 2.51 6.47 -4.94
C GLY A 94 3.86 6.49 -5.65
N SER A 95 4.18 5.43 -6.39
CA SER A 95 5.33 5.45 -7.30
C SER A 95 5.11 6.46 -8.44
N GLU A 96 6.19 6.83 -9.11
CA GLU A 96 6.11 7.70 -10.27
C GLU A 96 6.04 6.87 -11.58
N MET A 97 5.43 7.44 -12.61
CA MET A 97 5.25 6.75 -13.90
C MET A 97 6.56 6.49 -14.63
N ASP A 98 7.60 7.24 -14.31
CA ASP A 98 8.96 7.12 -14.87
C ASP A 98 9.84 6.07 -14.14
N GLY A 99 9.29 5.39 -13.13
CA GLY A 99 9.97 4.35 -12.38
C GLY A 99 10.68 4.81 -11.12
N ARG A 100 10.60 6.10 -10.76
CA ARG A 100 11.09 6.60 -9.47
C ARG A 100 10.12 6.23 -8.35
N ARG A 101 10.64 6.15 -7.13
CA ARG A 101 9.89 5.91 -5.89
C ARG A 101 9.08 4.61 -5.96
N THR A 102 9.72 3.53 -6.41
CA THR A 102 9.11 2.19 -6.48
C THR A 102 9.33 1.39 -5.20
N ASP A 103 10.42 1.65 -4.46
CA ASP A 103 10.66 1.04 -3.14
C ASP A 103 9.64 1.55 -2.12
N LYS A 104 9.03 0.64 -1.37
CA LYS A 104 8.01 0.98 -0.37
C LYS A 104 8.57 1.91 0.72
N GLY A 105 9.83 1.75 1.11
CA GLY A 105 10.47 2.63 2.08
C GLY A 105 10.55 4.07 1.59
N GLU A 106 10.88 4.30 0.30
CA GLU A 106 10.89 5.65 -0.30
C GLU A 106 9.50 6.28 -0.33
N VAL A 107 8.47 5.47 -0.65
CA VAL A 107 7.08 5.93 -0.64
C VAL A 107 6.66 6.36 0.77
N ILE A 108 6.98 5.56 1.79
CA ILE A 108 6.68 5.88 3.19
C ILE A 108 7.44 7.13 3.63
N THR A 109 8.74 7.24 3.30
CA THR A 109 9.55 8.44 3.61
C THR A 109 8.88 9.71 3.08
N GLU A 110 8.43 9.68 1.83
CA GLU A 110 7.76 10.82 1.20
C GLU A 110 6.40 11.13 1.85
N ALA A 111 5.62 10.09 2.21
CA ALA A 111 4.35 10.27 2.92
C ALA A 111 4.56 10.94 4.28
N LEU A 112 5.54 10.49 5.05
CA LEU A 112 5.91 11.10 6.34
C LEU A 112 6.36 12.55 6.20
N ARG A 113 7.15 12.83 5.16
CA ARG A 113 7.58 14.21 4.84
C ARG A 113 6.39 15.11 4.54
N GLN A 114 5.42 14.66 3.74
CA GLN A 114 4.21 15.42 3.40
C GLN A 114 3.29 15.62 4.62
N LEU A 115 3.19 14.61 5.50
CA LEU A 115 2.50 14.72 6.79
C LEU A 115 3.24 15.59 7.81
N GLN A 116 4.48 16.04 7.49
CA GLN A 116 5.34 16.81 8.39
C GLN A 116 5.69 16.08 9.70
N VAL A 117 5.78 14.75 9.66
CA VAL A 117 6.16 13.93 10.81
C VAL A 117 7.65 14.11 11.10
N ALA A 118 7.97 14.66 12.27
CA ALA A 118 9.36 14.78 12.72
C ALA A 118 9.94 13.41 13.14
N ASP A 119 11.27 13.27 13.11
CA ASP A 119 11.94 12.00 13.46
C ASP A 119 11.57 11.51 14.88
N GLY A 120 11.40 12.42 15.83
CA GLY A 120 10.98 12.09 17.21
C GLY A 120 9.51 11.66 17.34
N GLN A 121 8.71 11.76 16.28
CA GLN A 121 7.29 11.39 16.26
C GLN A 121 7.03 10.08 15.49
N ARG A 122 8.07 9.39 15.02
CA ARG A 122 7.93 8.14 14.24
C ARG A 122 7.17 7.05 15.00
N GLN A 123 7.27 7.02 16.31
CA GLN A 123 6.55 6.08 17.19
C GLN A 123 5.04 6.38 17.31
N GLU A 124 4.57 7.53 16.82
CA GLU A 124 3.16 7.89 16.75
C GLU A 124 2.53 7.46 15.41
N VAL A 125 3.32 6.84 14.53
CA VAL A 125 2.90 6.44 13.19
C VAL A 125 2.80 4.92 13.08
N LEU A 126 1.66 4.47 12.57
CA LEU A 126 1.42 3.06 12.28
C LEU A 126 1.29 2.86 10.77
N MET A 127 2.18 2.04 10.19
CA MET A 127 2.02 1.54 8.83
C MET A 127 1.11 0.32 8.84
N ILE A 128 0.07 0.34 8.02
CA ILE A 128 -0.82 -0.79 7.82
C ILE A 128 -0.61 -1.32 6.41
N GLY A 129 -0.33 -2.61 6.28
CA GLY A 129 -0.06 -3.20 4.98
C GLY A 129 -0.33 -4.71 4.95
N ASP A 130 -0.44 -5.26 3.74
CA ASP A 130 -0.79 -6.64 3.49
C ASP A 130 0.32 -7.45 2.81
N ARG A 131 1.54 -6.87 2.72
CA ARG A 131 2.69 -7.56 2.13
C ARG A 131 3.98 -7.27 2.91
N LEU A 132 4.93 -8.19 2.79
CA LEU A 132 6.27 -8.06 3.38
C LEU A 132 6.94 -6.71 3.05
N HIS A 133 6.71 -6.16 1.86
CA HIS A 133 7.29 -4.88 1.44
C HIS A 133 6.81 -3.71 2.31
N ASP A 134 5.57 -3.77 2.80
CA ASP A 134 5.01 -2.76 3.70
C ASP A 134 5.73 -2.79 5.04
N MET A 135 5.91 -3.98 5.60
CA MET A 135 6.60 -4.19 6.89
C MET A 135 8.07 -3.79 6.80
N ILE A 136 8.77 -4.23 5.76
CA ILE A 136 10.18 -3.87 5.53
C ILE A 136 10.34 -2.36 5.32
N GLY A 137 9.47 -1.74 4.50
CA GLY A 137 9.49 -0.31 4.22
C GLY A 137 9.22 0.53 5.48
N ALA A 138 8.29 0.10 6.32
CA ALA A 138 7.99 0.72 7.61
C ALA A 138 9.18 0.61 8.58
N GLY A 139 9.80 -0.57 8.65
CA GLY A 139 11.00 -0.78 9.46
C GLY A 139 12.16 0.14 9.08
N LYS A 140 12.41 0.34 7.76
CA LYS A 140 13.40 1.31 7.26
C LYS A 140 13.11 2.75 7.72
N ASN A 141 11.85 3.08 7.96
CA ASN A 141 11.39 4.40 8.38
C ASN A 141 11.18 4.51 9.91
N HIS A 142 11.45 3.45 10.68
CA HIS A 142 11.29 3.42 12.13
C HIS A 142 9.87 3.76 12.60
N VAL A 143 8.86 3.27 11.88
CA VAL A 143 7.43 3.38 12.25
C VAL A 143 6.87 2.02 12.62
N ASP A 144 5.85 1.99 13.48
CA ASP A 144 5.20 0.75 13.89
C ASP A 144 4.47 0.09 12.71
N LYS A 145 4.33 -1.24 12.76
CA LYS A 145 3.88 -2.08 11.65
C LYS A 145 2.70 -2.96 12.07
N LEU A 146 1.58 -2.79 11.38
CA LEU A 146 0.43 -3.67 11.51
C LEU A 146 0.17 -4.37 10.17
N GLY A 147 0.29 -5.69 10.20
CA GLY A 147 0.00 -6.54 9.06
C GLY A 147 -1.47 -6.93 8.99
N VAL A 148 -2.05 -6.95 7.77
CA VAL A 148 -3.45 -7.35 7.56
C VAL A 148 -3.53 -8.56 6.65
N TYR A 149 -4.11 -9.67 7.15
CA TYR A 149 -4.25 -10.94 6.43
C TYR A 149 -5.48 -11.03 5.53
N TYR A 150 -6.39 -10.06 5.59
CA TYR A 150 -7.50 -9.98 4.64
C TYR A 150 -7.09 -9.48 3.25
N GLY A 151 -5.79 -9.14 3.07
CA GLY A 151 -5.18 -8.76 1.80
C GLY A 151 -4.54 -9.96 1.08
N TYR A 152 -3.29 -9.82 0.67
CA TYR A 152 -2.57 -10.76 -0.20
C TYR A 152 -1.35 -11.43 0.46
N ALA A 153 -1.14 -11.25 1.76
CA ALA A 153 -0.05 -11.91 2.47
C ALA A 153 -0.23 -13.43 2.53
N HIS A 154 0.88 -14.15 2.38
CA HIS A 154 0.92 -15.57 2.70
C HIS A 154 0.98 -15.78 4.23
N GLU A 155 0.62 -16.96 4.68
CA GLU A 155 0.71 -17.30 6.11
C GLU A 155 2.16 -17.14 6.61
N GLY A 156 2.35 -16.38 7.70
CA GLY A 156 3.64 -16.09 8.30
C GLY A 156 4.46 -14.99 7.62
N GLU A 157 4.07 -14.52 6.42
CA GLU A 157 4.81 -13.50 5.65
C GLU A 157 5.01 -12.20 6.46
N LEU A 158 3.98 -11.78 7.17
CA LEU A 158 3.97 -10.47 7.83
C LEU A 158 4.83 -10.50 9.11
N GLU A 159 4.75 -11.57 9.89
CA GLU A 159 5.57 -11.78 11.08
C GLU A 159 7.05 -11.94 10.72
N GLU A 160 7.37 -12.73 9.70
CA GLU A 160 8.73 -12.91 9.19
C GLU A 160 9.32 -11.58 8.68
N ALA A 161 8.49 -10.71 8.13
CA ALA A 161 8.87 -9.36 7.70
C ALA A 161 8.91 -8.35 8.86
N GLY A 162 8.60 -8.77 10.09
CA GLY A 162 8.74 -7.99 11.32
C GLY A 162 7.53 -7.14 11.66
N ALA A 163 6.30 -7.58 11.34
CA ALA A 163 5.08 -6.93 11.83
C ALA A 163 5.06 -6.92 13.37
N ASP A 164 4.69 -5.78 13.96
CA ASP A 164 4.54 -5.64 15.41
C ASP A 164 3.17 -6.16 15.87
N TYR A 165 2.18 -6.06 14.97
CA TYR A 165 0.81 -6.54 15.15
C TYR A 165 0.30 -7.16 13.87
N THR A 166 -0.62 -8.14 13.98
CA THR A 166 -1.35 -8.69 12.84
C THR A 166 -2.83 -8.82 13.13
N VAL A 167 -3.67 -8.64 12.10
CA VAL A 167 -5.12 -8.84 12.16
C VAL A 167 -5.61 -9.56 10.92
N CYS A 168 -6.68 -10.34 11.06
CA CYS A 168 -7.22 -11.17 9.97
C CYS A 168 -8.43 -10.53 9.25
N THR A 169 -9.06 -9.54 9.86
CA THR A 169 -10.28 -8.91 9.33
C THR A 169 -10.27 -7.40 9.49
N VAL A 170 -11.11 -6.71 8.72
CA VAL A 170 -11.33 -5.26 8.90
C VAL A 170 -11.97 -4.96 10.26
N GLU A 171 -12.78 -5.88 10.80
CA GLU A 171 -13.38 -5.73 12.12
C GLU A 171 -12.32 -5.77 13.23
N GLU A 172 -11.39 -6.72 13.17
CA GLU A 172 -10.25 -6.79 14.09
C GLU A 172 -9.37 -5.53 13.99
N LEU A 173 -9.14 -4.99 12.79
CA LEU A 173 -8.44 -3.73 12.60
C LEU A 173 -9.18 -2.57 13.26
N TYR A 174 -10.50 -2.54 13.13
CA TYR A 174 -11.33 -1.52 13.77
C TYR A 174 -11.27 -1.62 15.31
N ASP A 175 -11.31 -2.83 15.85
CA ASP A 175 -11.20 -3.06 17.30
C ASP A 175 -9.80 -2.73 17.83
N PHE A 176 -8.74 -2.97 17.04
CA PHE A 176 -7.39 -2.52 17.36
C PHE A 176 -7.36 -1.00 17.63
N PHE A 177 -7.96 -0.19 16.76
CA PHE A 177 -8.00 1.26 16.92
C PHE A 177 -8.90 1.77 18.05
N LYS A 178 -9.83 0.95 18.54
CA LYS A 178 -10.61 1.28 19.74
C LYS A 178 -9.81 1.08 21.03
N ALA A 179 -8.83 0.19 20.99
CA ALA A 179 -8.01 -0.17 22.13
C ALA A 179 -6.74 0.70 22.27
N HIS A 180 -6.35 1.41 21.19
CA HIS A 180 -5.13 2.22 21.08
C HIS A 180 -5.47 3.65 20.63
#